data_f7af3c2d6e1535422d64a4d6b4686fbe
#
_entry.id   f7af3c2d6e1535422d64a4d6b4686fbe
#
_cell.length_a   1.000
_cell.length_b   1.000
_cell.length_c   1.000
_cell.angle_alpha   90.00
_cell.angle_beta   90.00
_cell.angle_gamma   90.00
#
_symmetry.space_group_name_H-M   'P 1'
#
loop_
_entity.id
_entity.type
_entity.pdbx_description
1 polymer ?
#
loop_
_entity_poly.entity_id
_entity_poly.type
_entity_poly.pdbx_seq_one_letter_code
_entity_poly.pdbx_strand_id
1 'polypeptide(L)'
;MSTLEAVMTTQEVANRMYELFKENKWPEVQQELFSDDAESIEPPNSPGMQSAKGKDAIKKKGDDFNNMIEEVHGGYTGEPIVAGNYIAFAMGIDATYKGTGRQKMDEIAVYEVKDGKVVKEQFFY
;
A
#
# COMPACT_ATOMS: atom_id res chain seq x y z
N MET A 1 -33.76 12.10 5.72
CA MET A 1 -33.22 11.42 4.57
C MET A 1 -31.73 11.26 4.70
N SER A 2 -31.32 10.07 4.55
CA SER A 2 -29.88 9.92 4.48
C SER A 2 -29.39 10.58 3.22
N THR A 3 -28.52 11.51 3.36
CA THR A 3 -27.72 11.95 2.25
C THR A 3 -26.90 10.75 1.84
N LEU A 4 -27.08 10.32 0.63
CA LEU A 4 -26.16 9.34 0.07
C LEU A 4 -24.82 10.05 -0.03
N GLU A 5 -23.90 9.66 0.84
CA GLU A 5 -22.54 10.12 0.69
C GLU A 5 -22.04 9.67 -0.67
N ALA A 6 -21.47 10.59 -1.41
CA ALA A 6 -20.88 10.26 -2.69
C ALA A 6 -19.70 9.33 -2.46
N VAL A 7 -19.77 8.13 -3.03
CA VAL A 7 -18.66 7.18 -3.00
C VAL A 7 -17.55 7.73 -3.89
N MET A 8 -16.32 7.67 -3.41
CA MET A 8 -15.15 8.09 -4.18
C MET A 8 -15.00 7.23 -5.43
N THR A 9 -14.64 7.84 -6.54
CA THR A 9 -14.26 7.13 -7.76
C THR A 9 -12.88 6.49 -7.57
N THR A 10 -12.53 5.54 -8.42
CA THR A 10 -11.19 4.96 -8.40
C THR A 10 -10.11 6.04 -8.57
N GLN A 11 -10.34 7.01 -9.45
CA GLN A 11 -9.39 8.11 -9.64
C GLN A 11 -9.24 8.96 -8.38
N GLU A 12 -10.33 9.24 -7.69
CA GLU A 12 -10.29 10.00 -6.44
C GLU A 12 -9.54 9.24 -5.35
N VAL A 13 -9.76 7.93 -5.24
CA VAL A 13 -9.00 7.08 -4.33
C VAL A 13 -7.52 7.13 -4.66
N ALA A 14 -7.16 7.00 -5.95
CA ALA A 14 -5.78 7.06 -6.41
C ALA A 14 -5.10 8.38 -6.05
N ASN A 15 -5.81 9.49 -6.26
CA ASN A 15 -5.29 10.82 -5.95
C ASN A 15 -5.03 10.98 -4.45
N ARG A 16 -5.96 10.50 -3.63
CA ARG A 16 -5.82 10.55 -2.17
C ARG A 16 -4.68 9.67 -1.68
N MET A 17 -4.55 8.47 -2.24
CA MET A 17 -3.44 7.57 -1.92
C MET A 17 -2.10 8.23 -2.22
N TYR A 18 -1.97 8.80 -3.42
CA TYR A 18 -0.72 9.44 -3.84
C TYR A 18 -0.34 10.60 -2.92
N GLU A 19 -1.32 11.42 -2.55
CA GLU A 19 -1.12 12.51 -1.62
C GLU A 19 -0.57 12.03 -0.29
N LEU A 20 -1.18 10.98 0.27
CA LEU A 20 -0.74 10.40 1.55
C LEU A 20 0.62 9.69 1.44
N PHE A 21 0.87 8.97 0.37
CA PHE A 21 2.16 8.31 0.14
C PHE A 21 3.31 9.30 0.07
N LYS A 22 3.10 10.42 -0.60
CA LYS A 22 4.13 11.49 -0.69
C LYS A 22 4.46 12.10 0.67
N GLU A 23 3.52 12.05 1.60
CA GLU A 23 3.72 12.55 2.96
C GLU A 23 4.18 11.45 3.92
N ASN A 24 4.48 10.25 3.42
CA ASN A 24 4.85 9.07 4.22
C ASN A 24 3.77 8.65 5.23
N LYS A 25 2.51 8.88 4.89
CA LYS A 25 1.36 8.56 5.75
C LYS A 25 0.74 7.22 5.36
N TRP A 26 1.54 6.16 5.42
CA TRP A 26 1.12 4.82 5.03
C TRP A 26 0.00 4.25 5.90
N PRO A 27 0.06 4.36 7.24
CA PRO A 27 -1.05 3.88 8.07
C PRO A 27 -2.36 4.60 7.79
N GLU A 28 -2.31 5.89 7.46
CA GLU A 28 -3.50 6.67 7.16
C GLU A 28 -4.17 6.22 5.87
N VAL A 29 -3.40 5.76 4.87
CA VAL A 29 -3.95 5.19 3.64
C VAL A 29 -4.82 3.98 3.97
N GLN A 30 -4.30 3.07 4.78
CA GLN A 30 -5.02 1.86 5.17
C GLN A 30 -6.26 2.21 6.00
N GLN A 31 -6.11 3.10 6.96
CA GLN A 31 -7.18 3.47 7.87
C GLN A 31 -8.32 4.19 7.16
N GLU A 32 -7.98 5.10 6.25
CA GLU A 32 -8.96 5.94 5.55
C GLU A 32 -9.59 5.23 4.35
N LEU A 33 -8.80 4.48 3.57
CA LEU A 33 -9.18 4.04 2.24
C LEU A 33 -9.37 2.53 2.06
N PHE A 34 -8.85 1.69 2.95
CA PHE A 34 -9.00 0.25 2.82
C PHE A 34 -10.34 -0.22 3.40
N SER A 35 -10.92 -1.23 2.77
CA SER A 35 -12.08 -1.94 3.37
C SER A 35 -11.62 -2.77 4.54
N ASP A 36 -12.55 -3.08 5.47
CA ASP A 36 -12.22 -3.83 6.68
C ASP A 36 -11.67 -5.23 6.39
N ASP A 37 -12.07 -5.83 5.28
CA ASP A 37 -11.67 -7.17 4.85
C ASP A 37 -10.69 -7.16 3.68
N ALA A 38 -10.00 -6.05 3.45
CA ALA A 38 -9.03 -5.94 2.37
C ALA A 38 -7.95 -7.02 2.45
N GLU A 39 -7.45 -7.44 1.30
CA GLU A 39 -6.35 -8.40 1.20
C GLU A 39 -5.07 -7.69 0.74
N SER A 40 -3.95 -8.11 1.32
CA SER A 40 -2.62 -7.65 0.92
C SER A 40 -1.80 -8.86 0.49
N ILE A 41 -1.43 -8.92 -0.79
CA ILE A 41 -0.84 -10.10 -1.41
C ILE A 41 0.62 -9.83 -1.76
N GLU A 42 1.52 -10.69 -1.23
CA GLU A 42 2.94 -10.67 -1.56
C GLU A 42 3.26 -11.75 -2.59
N PRO A 43 4.37 -11.64 -3.33
CA PRO A 43 4.81 -12.72 -4.21
C PRO A 43 4.99 -14.03 -3.44
N PRO A 44 4.75 -15.19 -4.08
CA PRO A 44 4.80 -16.50 -3.38
C PRO A 44 6.10 -16.81 -2.68
N ASN A 45 7.23 -16.28 -3.17
CA ASN A 45 8.55 -16.54 -2.62
C ASN A 45 9.15 -15.31 -1.92
N SER A 46 8.30 -14.42 -1.43
CA SER A 46 8.76 -13.20 -0.77
C SER A 46 9.52 -13.52 0.51
N PRO A 47 10.77 -13.08 0.65
CA PRO A 47 11.53 -13.27 1.89
C PRO A 47 11.04 -12.28 2.96
N GLY A 48 10.48 -12.81 4.04
CA GLY A 48 10.17 -12.00 5.21
C GLY A 48 8.83 -11.28 5.21
N MET A 49 8.15 -11.17 4.07
CA MET A 49 6.83 -10.55 4.00
C MET A 49 5.81 -11.58 3.57
N GLN A 50 4.69 -11.63 4.27
CA GLN A 50 3.62 -12.57 3.99
C GLN A 50 2.33 -11.84 3.63
N SER A 51 1.47 -12.52 2.88
CA SER A 51 0.15 -12.00 2.57
C SER A 51 -0.68 -11.90 3.85
N ALA A 52 -1.60 -10.95 3.88
CA ALA A 52 -2.44 -10.69 5.03
C ALA A 52 -3.86 -10.38 4.59
N LYS A 53 -4.84 -10.68 5.43
CA LYS A 53 -6.24 -10.35 5.18
C LYS A 53 -6.82 -9.62 6.37
N GLY A 54 -7.54 -8.53 6.09
CA GLY A 54 -8.15 -7.68 7.08
C GLY A 54 -7.24 -6.52 7.50
N LYS A 55 -7.86 -5.41 7.88
CA LYS A 55 -7.14 -4.18 8.25
C LYS A 55 -6.14 -4.38 9.36
N ASP A 56 -6.50 -5.14 10.40
CA ASP A 56 -5.61 -5.34 11.55
C ASP A 56 -4.37 -6.14 11.16
N ALA A 57 -4.56 -7.19 10.36
CA ALA A 57 -3.44 -8.01 9.88
C ALA A 57 -2.54 -7.22 8.92
N ILE A 58 -3.12 -6.38 8.07
CA ILE A 58 -2.37 -5.51 7.16
C ILE A 58 -1.58 -4.47 7.93
N LYS A 59 -2.19 -3.88 8.96
CA LYS A 59 -1.49 -2.92 9.83
C LYS A 59 -0.30 -3.58 10.52
N LYS A 60 -0.50 -4.78 11.07
CA LYS A 60 0.57 -5.53 11.71
C LYS A 60 1.70 -5.83 10.72
N LYS A 61 1.37 -6.22 9.51
CA LYS A 61 2.34 -6.46 8.44
C LYS A 61 3.19 -5.21 8.18
N GLY A 62 2.57 -4.04 8.11
CA GLY A 62 3.28 -2.77 7.95
C GLY A 62 4.18 -2.43 9.13
N ASP A 63 3.68 -2.65 10.36
CA ASP A 63 4.46 -2.43 11.57
C ASP A 63 5.67 -3.37 11.63
N ASP A 64 5.49 -4.64 11.27
CA ASP A 64 6.58 -5.63 11.22
C ASP A 64 7.63 -5.22 10.19
N PHE A 65 7.21 -4.74 9.03
CA PHE A 65 8.12 -4.24 8.00
C PHE A 65 8.94 -3.06 8.53
N ASN A 66 8.28 -2.08 9.13
CA ASN A 66 8.95 -0.91 9.70
C ASN A 66 9.94 -1.30 10.80
N ASN A 67 9.61 -2.31 11.59
CA ASN A 67 10.49 -2.79 12.66
C ASN A 67 11.74 -3.50 12.14
N MET A 68 11.74 -3.95 10.89
CA MET A 68 12.93 -4.55 10.26
C MET A 68 13.90 -3.48 9.74
N ILE A 69 13.48 -2.23 9.63
CA ILE A 69 14.28 -1.15 9.05
C ILE A 69 15.08 -0.47 10.17
N GLU A 70 16.39 -0.37 9.98
CA GLU A 70 17.26 0.42 10.84
C GLU A 70 17.35 1.87 10.38
N GLU A 71 17.43 2.08 9.05
CA GLU A 71 17.58 3.40 8.47
C GLU A 71 16.99 3.43 7.06
N VAL A 72 16.25 4.47 6.74
CA VAL A 72 15.77 4.73 5.39
C VAL A 72 16.71 5.74 4.73
N HIS A 73 17.27 5.37 3.59
CA HIS A 73 18.19 6.23 2.82
C HIS A 73 17.46 7.02 1.76
N GLY A 74 16.36 6.51 1.25
CA GLY A 74 15.55 7.17 0.24
C GLY A 74 14.44 6.26 -0.25
N GLY A 75 13.65 6.78 -1.17
CA GLY A 75 12.57 6.04 -1.77
C GLY A 75 11.81 6.94 -2.74
N TYR A 76 10.86 6.33 -3.43
CA TYR A 76 9.98 7.07 -4.33
C TYR A 76 8.62 6.38 -4.43
N THR A 77 7.63 7.17 -4.80
CA THR A 77 6.33 6.69 -5.23
C THR A 77 6.00 7.41 -6.53
N GLY A 78 5.80 6.65 -7.60
CA GLY A 78 5.42 7.21 -8.88
C GLY A 78 3.97 7.69 -8.88
N GLU A 79 3.61 8.48 -9.87
CA GLU A 79 2.23 8.90 -10.04
C GLU A 79 1.33 7.69 -10.32
N PRO A 80 0.08 7.69 -9.84
CA PRO A 80 -0.81 6.56 -10.06
C PRO A 80 -1.19 6.41 -11.53
N ILE A 81 -1.31 5.16 -11.96
CA ILE A 81 -1.90 4.80 -13.24
C ILE A 81 -3.24 4.16 -12.92
N VAL A 82 -4.33 4.68 -13.50
CA VAL A 82 -5.69 4.23 -13.21
C VAL A 82 -6.32 3.66 -14.46
N ALA A 83 -6.88 2.48 -14.36
CA ALA A 83 -7.69 1.86 -15.41
C ALA A 83 -8.80 1.05 -14.75
N GLY A 84 -10.06 1.40 -15.07
CA GLY A 84 -11.21 0.73 -14.48
C GLY A 84 -11.21 0.82 -12.95
N ASN A 85 -11.21 -0.32 -12.30
CA ASN A 85 -11.20 -0.42 -10.84
C ASN A 85 -9.79 -0.58 -10.26
N TYR A 86 -8.76 -0.42 -11.08
CA TYR A 86 -7.38 -0.72 -10.67
C TYR A 86 -6.53 0.54 -10.66
N ILE A 87 -5.61 0.57 -9.69
CA ILE A 87 -4.61 1.63 -9.54
C ILE A 87 -3.26 0.95 -9.44
N ALA A 88 -2.28 1.44 -10.20
CA ALA A 88 -0.91 0.94 -10.10
C ALA A 88 0.03 2.07 -9.72
N PHE A 89 0.97 1.76 -8.81
CA PHE A 89 2.06 2.65 -8.44
C PHE A 89 3.38 1.93 -8.59
N ALA A 90 4.36 2.60 -9.19
CA ALA A 90 5.75 2.18 -9.06
C ALA A 90 6.29 2.76 -7.75
N MET A 91 6.93 1.93 -6.94
CA MET A 91 7.45 2.32 -5.64
C MET A 91 8.84 1.75 -5.45
N GLY A 92 9.65 2.46 -4.68
CA GLY A 92 10.96 1.96 -4.29
C GLY A 92 11.36 2.45 -2.92
N ILE A 93 12.19 1.65 -2.27
CA ILE A 93 12.79 2.01 -0.99
C ILE A 93 14.25 1.58 -0.99
N ASP A 94 15.09 2.47 -0.48
CA ASP A 94 16.51 2.22 -0.20
C ASP A 94 16.68 2.30 1.29
N ALA A 95 16.90 1.17 1.94
CA ALA A 95 16.93 1.08 3.39
C ALA A 95 17.97 0.08 3.86
N THR A 96 18.41 0.26 5.10
CA THR A 96 19.23 -0.71 5.81
C THR A 96 18.31 -1.51 6.73
N TYR A 97 18.35 -2.83 6.58
CA TYR A 97 17.50 -3.77 7.32
C TYR A 97 18.33 -4.50 8.38
N LYS A 98 17.70 -4.77 9.51
CA LYS A 98 18.33 -5.54 10.60
C LYS A 98 18.72 -6.92 10.10
N GLY A 99 19.98 -7.27 10.27
CA GLY A 99 20.50 -8.60 9.93
C GLY A 99 20.86 -8.83 8.46
N THR A 100 20.40 -8.01 7.53
CA THR A 100 20.65 -8.21 6.09
C THR A 100 21.37 -7.05 5.41
N GLY A 101 21.43 -5.88 6.06
CA GLY A 101 22.13 -4.72 5.54
C GLY A 101 21.31 -3.87 4.58
N ARG A 102 22.02 -3.00 3.85
CA ARG A 102 21.39 -2.04 2.92
C ARG A 102 20.95 -2.72 1.64
N GLN A 103 19.71 -2.50 1.26
CA GLN A 103 19.11 -3.01 0.03
C GLN A 103 18.20 -1.98 -0.61
N LYS A 104 18.18 -1.98 -1.93
CA LYS A 104 17.21 -1.22 -2.73
C LYS A 104 16.16 -2.20 -3.23
N MET A 105 14.90 -1.81 -3.12
CA MET A 105 13.78 -2.58 -3.62
C MET A 105 12.92 -1.71 -4.52
N ASP A 106 12.63 -2.22 -5.70
CA ASP A 106 11.70 -1.60 -6.64
C ASP A 106 10.53 -2.55 -6.82
N GLU A 107 9.32 -2.01 -6.81
CA GLU A 107 8.12 -2.84 -6.94
C GLU A 107 7.01 -2.11 -7.66
N ILE A 108 6.05 -2.88 -8.16
CA ILE A 108 4.77 -2.37 -8.63
C ILE A 108 3.72 -2.81 -7.61
N ALA A 109 2.94 -1.84 -7.12
CA ALA A 109 1.81 -2.11 -6.25
C ALA A 109 0.52 -1.88 -7.02
N VAL A 110 -0.35 -2.87 -7.06
CA VAL A 110 -1.64 -2.81 -7.76
C VAL A 110 -2.76 -2.88 -6.72
N TYR A 111 -3.67 -1.93 -6.79
CA TYR A 111 -4.80 -1.82 -5.88
C TYR A 111 -6.10 -2.01 -6.64
N GLU A 112 -6.98 -2.84 -6.10
CA GLU A 112 -8.33 -2.99 -6.62
C GLU A 112 -9.28 -2.20 -5.73
N VAL A 113 -10.13 -1.38 -6.36
CA VAL A 113 -11.07 -0.50 -5.66
C VAL A 113 -12.50 -0.98 -5.91
N LYS A 114 -13.29 -1.02 -4.85
CA LYS A 114 -14.72 -1.31 -4.93
C LYS A 114 -15.47 -0.40 -3.98
N ASP A 115 -16.49 0.28 -4.50
CA ASP A 115 -17.31 1.21 -3.72
C ASP A 115 -16.47 2.24 -2.93
N GLY A 116 -15.44 2.79 -3.60
CA GLY A 116 -14.59 3.83 -3.03
C GLY A 116 -13.58 3.35 -1.99
N LYS A 117 -13.42 2.04 -1.83
CA LYS A 117 -12.47 1.45 -0.88
C LYS A 117 -11.54 0.49 -1.59
N VAL A 118 -10.30 0.43 -1.11
CA VAL A 118 -9.35 -0.58 -1.57
C VAL A 118 -9.74 -1.92 -0.95
N VAL A 119 -10.00 -2.91 -1.80
CA VAL A 119 -10.35 -4.27 -1.35
C VAL A 119 -9.20 -5.24 -1.51
N LYS A 120 -8.19 -4.89 -2.29
CA LYS A 120 -7.01 -5.72 -2.50
C LYS A 120 -5.82 -4.84 -2.87
N GLU A 121 -4.66 -5.16 -2.30
CA GLU A 121 -3.37 -4.65 -2.77
C GLU A 121 -2.49 -5.85 -3.08
N GLN A 122 -1.75 -5.77 -4.18
CA GLN A 122 -0.86 -6.84 -4.60
C GLN A 122 0.46 -6.26 -5.06
N PHE A 123 1.55 -6.84 -4.56
CA PHE A 123 2.90 -6.37 -4.85
C PHE A 123 3.61 -7.31 -5.82
N PHE A 124 4.39 -6.71 -6.73
CA PHE A 124 5.18 -7.41 -7.73
C PHE A 124 6.62 -6.94 -7.63
N TYR A 125 7.50 -7.83 -7.24
CA TYR A 125 8.94 -7.57 -7.13
C TYR A 125 9.76 -8.85 -7.21
#